data_9f483ef78083032fba6769e5a3de528f
#
_entry.id   9f483ef78083032fba6769e5a3de528f
#
_cell.length_a   1.000
_cell.length_b   1.000
_cell.length_c   1.000
_cell.angle_alpha   90.00
_cell.angle_beta   90.00
_cell.angle_gamma   90.00
#
_symmetry.space_group_name_H-M   'P 1'
#
loop_
_entity.id
_entity.type
_entity.pdbx_description
1 polymer ?
#
loop_
_entity_poly.entity_id
_entity_poly.type
_entity_poly.pdbx_seq_one_letter_code
_entity_poly.pdbx_strand_id
1 'polypeptide(L)'
;MSNESHTPIFGVFIPQGWKMELAGISGAAEQWKTAVDIAVLAEKLGYDSIWVYDHFHNVPKPAQEAVFECWTTIAAISQLTSRIRLGQMVGCNSYRNPGLLAKITSTVDVISGGRLDWGIGAGWYESEYKGYGYEFAKPSDRIGMLRETVEIVKSMWTQEETTYDGKYYKMQRANCDPKPLQKPNPPVWIGGGGEQLTLRVVAEHADVANFGSSVDEFIKKRAILQKH
;
A
#
# COMPACT_ATOMS: atom_id res chain seq x y z
N MET A 1 5.49 -20.78 -25.63
CA MET A 1 5.73 -19.70 -24.67
C MET A 1 6.17 -18.50 -25.47
N SER A 2 5.30 -17.52 -25.67
CA SER A 2 5.61 -16.29 -26.39
C SER A 2 6.63 -15.50 -25.56
N ASN A 3 7.78 -15.21 -26.14
CA ASN A 3 8.78 -14.27 -25.60
C ASN A 3 8.20 -12.85 -25.74
N GLU A 4 7.23 -12.51 -24.90
CA GLU A 4 6.90 -11.11 -24.72
C GLU A 4 8.05 -10.45 -23.95
N SER A 5 8.77 -9.59 -24.61
CA SER A 5 9.79 -8.76 -24.00
C SER A 5 9.10 -7.76 -23.07
N HIS A 6 8.92 -8.15 -21.80
CA HIS A 6 8.41 -7.21 -20.80
C HIS A 6 9.49 -6.14 -20.55
N THR A 7 9.19 -4.92 -20.94
CA THR A 7 10.02 -3.77 -20.56
C THR A 7 9.91 -3.59 -19.03
N PRO A 8 11.04 -3.56 -18.30
CA PRO A 8 11.00 -3.29 -16.87
C PRO A 8 10.34 -1.94 -16.58
N ILE A 9 9.52 -1.90 -15.54
CA ILE A 9 8.96 -0.66 -15.01
C ILE A 9 9.75 -0.25 -13.77
N PHE A 10 9.98 1.06 -13.60
CA PHE A 10 10.81 1.60 -12.56
C PHE A 10 10.00 2.46 -11.60
N GLY A 11 9.98 2.05 -10.33
CA GLY A 11 9.40 2.84 -9.25
C GLY A 11 10.48 3.39 -8.33
N VAL A 12 10.20 4.51 -7.68
CA VAL A 12 11.07 5.14 -6.70
C VAL A 12 10.32 5.48 -5.43
N PHE A 13 10.96 5.27 -4.27
CA PHE A 13 10.45 5.81 -3.01
C PHE A 13 10.79 7.28 -2.90
N ILE A 14 9.80 8.10 -2.56
CA ILE A 14 10.05 9.50 -2.21
C ILE A 14 10.44 9.62 -0.75
N PRO A 15 11.23 10.63 -0.36
CA PRO A 15 11.57 10.86 1.03
C PRO A 15 10.33 11.22 1.83
N GLN A 16 10.02 10.40 2.83
CA GLN A 16 8.84 10.53 3.69
C GLN A 16 9.23 10.71 5.17
N GLY A 17 10.46 10.35 5.52
CA GLY A 17 11.00 10.43 6.86
C GLY A 17 11.10 9.09 7.59
N TRP A 18 10.49 8.02 7.11
CA TRP A 18 10.51 6.73 7.79
C TRP A 18 11.93 6.17 8.01
N LYS A 19 12.81 6.28 7.04
CA LYS A 19 14.22 5.86 7.13
C LYS A 19 15.17 7.00 7.48
N MET A 20 14.69 8.03 8.15
CA MET A 20 15.46 9.21 8.54
C MET A 20 15.98 10.05 7.36
N GLU A 21 15.42 9.87 6.16
CA GLU A 21 15.88 10.54 4.95
C GLU A 21 15.61 12.06 4.95
N LEU A 22 14.76 12.55 5.85
CA LEU A 22 14.48 13.98 6.05
C LEU A 22 15.18 14.58 7.28
N ALA A 23 15.88 13.79 8.10
CA ALA A 23 16.50 14.18 9.38
C ALA A 23 17.58 15.19 9.08
N GLY A 24 18.04 15.84 8.48
CA GLY A 24 19.05 16.90 8.26
C GLY A 24 18.44 18.17 7.69
N ILE A 25 17.14 18.13 7.38
CA ILE A 25 16.43 19.25 6.77
C ILE A 25 15.68 19.99 7.86
N SER A 26 15.99 21.28 8.02
CA SER A 26 15.39 22.10 9.07
C SER A 26 13.98 22.54 8.70
N GLY A 27 13.03 22.18 9.56
CA GLY A 27 11.64 22.63 9.47
C GLY A 27 10.75 21.75 8.58
N ALA A 28 9.56 21.43 9.09
CA ALA A 28 8.61 20.53 8.44
C ALA A 28 8.15 21.00 7.05
N ALA A 29 8.08 22.31 6.83
CA ALA A 29 7.70 22.86 5.53
C ALA A 29 8.76 22.58 4.45
N GLU A 30 10.05 22.69 4.78
CA GLU A 30 11.14 22.39 3.86
C GLU A 30 11.30 20.88 3.63
N GLN A 31 11.07 20.07 4.67
CA GLN A 31 11.00 18.61 4.55
C GLN A 31 9.88 18.18 3.59
N TRP A 32 8.69 18.77 3.73
CA TRP A 32 7.56 18.52 2.82
C TRP A 32 7.88 18.96 1.39
N LYS A 33 8.44 20.17 1.24
CA LYS A 33 8.87 20.66 -0.07
C LYS A 33 9.85 19.73 -0.74
N THR A 34 10.81 19.18 0.00
CA THR A 34 11.77 18.20 -0.50
C THR A 34 11.07 16.94 -1.01
N ALA A 35 10.10 16.40 -0.28
CA ALA A 35 9.33 15.24 -0.71
C ALA A 35 8.57 15.51 -2.03
N VAL A 36 7.95 16.68 -2.15
CA VAL A 36 7.25 17.14 -3.36
C VAL A 36 8.21 17.31 -4.53
N ASP A 37 9.32 18.00 -4.33
CA ASP A 37 10.31 18.26 -5.40
C ASP A 37 10.87 16.94 -5.97
N ILE A 38 11.14 15.95 -5.12
CA ILE A 38 11.59 14.62 -5.55
C ILE A 38 10.49 13.87 -6.31
N ALA A 39 9.23 13.93 -5.87
CA ALA A 39 8.11 13.31 -6.58
C ALA A 39 7.92 13.89 -7.99
N VAL A 40 7.95 15.23 -8.11
CA VAL A 40 7.86 15.93 -9.40
C VAL A 40 9.07 15.65 -10.29
N LEU A 41 10.27 15.57 -9.70
CA LEU A 41 11.49 15.21 -10.42
C LEU A 41 11.41 13.78 -10.96
N ALA A 42 10.91 12.82 -10.15
CA ALA A 42 10.73 11.43 -10.58
C ALA A 42 9.83 11.34 -11.83
N GLU A 43 8.71 12.08 -11.83
CA GLU A 43 7.85 12.16 -13.02
C GLU A 43 8.58 12.74 -14.24
N LYS A 44 9.33 13.81 -14.06
CA LYS A 44 10.11 14.45 -15.14
C LYS A 44 11.18 13.54 -15.72
N LEU A 45 11.82 12.72 -14.88
CA LEU A 45 12.85 11.78 -15.28
C LEU A 45 12.29 10.50 -15.92
N GLY A 46 10.97 10.33 -15.95
CA GLY A 46 10.32 9.22 -16.64
C GLY A 46 10.10 7.96 -15.79
N TYR A 47 10.22 8.04 -14.46
CA TYR A 47 9.81 6.94 -13.59
C TYR A 47 8.33 6.60 -13.81
N ASP A 48 7.99 5.32 -13.67
CA ASP A 48 6.64 4.81 -13.86
C ASP A 48 5.78 5.01 -12.62
N SER A 49 6.38 4.90 -11.43
CA SER A 49 5.66 4.99 -10.16
C SER A 49 6.49 5.61 -9.03
N ILE A 50 5.79 6.24 -8.09
CA ILE A 50 6.33 6.66 -6.80
C ILE A 50 5.65 5.92 -5.67
N TRP A 51 6.42 5.65 -4.62
CA TRP A 51 5.98 4.85 -3.49
C TRP A 51 6.25 5.55 -2.17
N VAL A 52 5.37 5.34 -1.19
CA VAL A 52 5.55 5.75 0.20
C VAL A 52 5.37 4.55 1.12
N TYR A 53 5.81 4.69 2.36
CA TYR A 53 5.59 3.70 3.42
C TYR A 53 4.37 4.07 4.27
N ASP A 54 3.70 3.08 4.83
CA ASP A 54 2.63 3.29 5.81
C ASP A 54 3.15 3.08 7.22
N HIS A 55 3.97 4.03 7.66
CA HIS A 55 4.61 4.05 8.96
C HIS A 55 4.42 5.41 9.65
N PHE A 56 4.41 5.39 10.99
CA PHE A 56 4.27 6.57 11.84
C PHE A 56 5.53 6.89 12.63
N HIS A 57 6.37 5.86 12.88
CA HIS A 57 7.65 5.98 13.56
C HIS A 57 8.80 5.72 12.59
N ASN A 58 9.91 6.41 12.82
CA ASN A 58 11.15 6.16 12.08
C ASN A 58 11.77 4.81 12.45
N VAL A 59 12.66 4.32 11.60
CA VAL A 59 13.52 3.18 11.87
C VAL A 59 14.99 3.62 11.88
N PRO A 60 15.90 2.91 12.58
CA PRO A 60 15.69 1.65 13.33
C PRO A 60 15.02 1.81 14.70
N LYS A 61 14.87 3.02 15.19
CA LYS A 61 14.21 3.35 16.46
C LYS A 61 13.35 4.60 16.28
N PRO A 62 12.20 4.70 16.96
CA PRO A 62 11.43 5.94 17.00
C PRO A 62 12.28 7.13 17.43
N ALA A 63 12.22 8.22 16.70
CA ALA A 63 12.87 9.48 16.96
C ALA A 63 11.90 10.64 16.80
N GLN A 64 12.24 11.81 17.34
CA GLN A 64 11.45 13.05 17.17
C GLN A 64 11.78 13.71 15.81
N GLU A 65 11.56 12.94 14.75
CA GLU A 65 11.80 13.34 13.37
C GLU A 65 10.54 13.14 12.54
N ALA A 66 10.36 13.93 11.50
CA ALA A 66 9.16 13.86 10.67
C ALA A 66 8.98 12.50 10.00
N VAL A 67 7.76 12.00 10.06
CA VAL A 67 7.25 10.95 9.16
C VAL A 67 5.89 11.41 8.65
N PHE A 68 5.79 11.72 7.36
CA PHE A 68 4.53 12.15 6.77
C PHE A 68 3.57 10.95 6.59
N GLU A 69 2.30 11.14 6.94
CA GLU A 69 1.27 10.10 6.82
C GLU A 69 1.02 9.73 5.34
N CYS A 70 0.92 8.43 5.02
CA CYS A 70 1.00 7.96 3.65
C CYS A 70 -0.16 8.41 2.76
N TRP A 71 -1.41 8.34 3.22
CA TRP A 71 -2.58 8.65 2.39
C TRP A 71 -2.72 10.14 2.11
N THR A 72 -2.45 10.98 3.10
CA THR A 72 -2.42 12.44 2.94
C THR A 72 -1.29 12.87 2.01
N THR A 73 -0.13 12.21 2.11
CA THR A 73 1.01 12.42 1.19
C THR A 73 0.65 12.05 -0.24
N ILE A 74 0.10 10.85 -0.48
CA ILE A 74 -0.31 10.40 -1.83
C ILE A 74 -1.37 11.34 -2.42
N ALA A 75 -2.38 11.70 -1.63
CA ALA A 75 -3.43 12.60 -2.08
C ALA A 75 -2.88 13.96 -2.52
N ALA A 76 -2.00 14.57 -1.72
CA ALA A 76 -1.39 15.85 -2.04
C ALA A 76 -0.50 15.78 -3.29
N ILE A 77 0.40 14.78 -3.38
CA ILE A 77 1.31 14.61 -4.52
C ILE A 77 0.56 14.27 -5.79
N SER A 78 -0.56 13.57 -5.71
CA SER A 78 -1.38 13.27 -6.88
C SER A 78 -1.88 14.51 -7.63
N GLN A 79 -2.01 15.65 -6.93
CA GLN A 79 -2.43 16.92 -7.52
C GLN A 79 -1.26 17.74 -8.08
N LEU A 80 -0.03 17.33 -7.80
CA LEU A 80 1.21 17.99 -8.25
C LEU A 80 1.91 17.20 -9.37
N THR A 81 1.36 16.06 -9.74
CA THR A 81 1.82 15.16 -10.81
C THR A 81 0.66 14.82 -11.73
N SER A 82 0.95 14.36 -12.95
CA SER A 82 -0.09 14.11 -13.97
C SER A 82 -0.06 12.72 -14.61
N ARG A 83 1.10 12.06 -14.62
CA ARG A 83 1.33 10.78 -15.31
C ARG A 83 1.76 9.67 -14.38
N ILE A 84 2.69 9.96 -13.46
CA ILE A 84 3.32 8.95 -12.61
C ILE A 84 2.28 8.27 -11.71
N ARG A 85 2.38 6.94 -11.59
CA ARG A 85 1.51 6.17 -10.69
C ARG A 85 1.94 6.37 -9.24
N LEU A 86 1.02 6.15 -8.31
CA LEU A 86 1.18 6.48 -6.91
C LEU A 86 0.72 5.31 -6.05
N GLY A 87 1.52 4.91 -5.07
CA GLY A 87 1.12 3.83 -4.18
C GLY A 87 1.89 3.81 -2.86
N GLN A 88 1.43 2.97 -1.96
CA GLN A 88 2.18 2.59 -0.77
C GLN A 88 2.74 1.18 -0.91
N MET A 89 3.95 0.98 -0.44
CA MET A 89 4.62 -0.33 -0.48
C MET A 89 5.11 -0.71 0.92
N VAL A 90 4.25 -1.31 1.72
CA VAL A 90 2.82 -1.55 1.53
C VAL A 90 2.07 -0.99 2.74
N GLY A 91 0.78 -0.67 2.54
CA GLY A 91 -0.10 -0.21 3.61
C GLY A 91 -0.24 -1.25 4.71
N CYS A 92 -0.34 -0.82 5.96
CA CYS A 92 -0.59 -1.71 7.09
C CYS A 92 -2.08 -1.96 7.25
N ASN A 93 -2.48 -3.22 7.10
CA ASN A 93 -3.88 -3.63 7.20
C ASN A 93 -4.57 -3.19 8.50
N SER A 94 -3.86 -3.25 9.61
CA SER A 94 -4.46 -3.02 10.93
C SER A 94 -4.66 -1.54 11.30
N TYR A 95 -4.11 -0.61 10.52
CA TYR A 95 -4.18 0.82 10.87
C TYR A 95 -5.49 1.49 10.45
N ARG A 96 -6.31 0.82 9.64
CA ARG A 96 -7.59 1.38 9.16
C ARG A 96 -8.66 0.31 9.08
N ASN A 97 -9.90 0.67 9.43
CA ASN A 97 -11.04 -0.18 9.14
C ASN A 97 -11.19 -0.40 7.63
N PRO A 98 -11.52 -1.62 7.15
CA PRO A 98 -11.64 -1.92 5.72
C PRO A 98 -12.60 -1.01 4.95
N GLY A 99 -13.72 -0.65 5.55
CA GLY A 99 -14.70 0.25 4.92
C GLY A 99 -14.15 1.67 4.74
N LEU A 100 -13.45 2.19 5.75
CA LEU A 100 -12.76 3.47 5.63
C LEU A 100 -11.64 3.39 4.58
N LEU A 101 -10.88 2.30 4.57
CA LEU A 101 -9.80 2.10 3.61
C LEU A 101 -10.34 2.05 2.17
N ALA A 102 -11.47 1.39 1.92
CA ALA A 102 -12.14 1.39 0.62
C ALA A 102 -12.52 2.82 0.17
N LYS A 103 -13.00 3.65 1.09
CA LYS A 103 -13.33 5.06 0.81
C LYS A 103 -12.08 5.89 0.50
N ILE A 104 -11.01 5.74 1.28
CA ILE A 104 -9.74 6.45 1.07
C ILE A 104 -9.18 6.09 -0.31
N THR A 105 -9.05 4.81 -0.60
CA THR A 105 -8.46 4.30 -1.85
C THR A 105 -9.25 4.73 -3.07
N SER A 106 -10.58 4.59 -3.03
CA SER A 106 -11.46 5.04 -4.10
C SER A 106 -11.37 6.55 -4.33
N THR A 107 -11.34 7.34 -3.25
CA THR A 107 -11.17 8.79 -3.33
C THR A 107 -9.83 9.18 -3.95
N VAL A 108 -8.73 8.57 -3.49
CA VAL A 108 -7.38 8.82 -4.04
C VAL A 108 -7.30 8.40 -5.51
N ASP A 109 -7.94 7.31 -5.91
CA ASP A 109 -7.99 6.91 -7.30
C ASP A 109 -8.69 7.97 -8.18
N VAL A 110 -9.81 8.50 -7.72
CA VAL A 110 -10.54 9.58 -8.42
C VAL A 110 -9.72 10.85 -8.51
N ILE A 111 -9.17 11.35 -7.39
CA ILE A 111 -8.42 12.62 -7.39
C ILE A 111 -7.09 12.52 -8.14
N SER A 112 -6.51 11.32 -8.25
CA SER A 112 -5.31 11.07 -9.04
C SER A 112 -5.59 10.85 -10.54
N GLY A 113 -6.85 10.77 -10.95
CA GLY A 113 -7.21 10.46 -12.35
C GLY A 113 -6.94 8.98 -12.71
N GLY A 114 -7.12 8.04 -11.78
CA GLY A 114 -6.94 6.61 -12.01
C GLY A 114 -5.48 6.14 -11.97
N ARG A 115 -4.64 6.76 -11.14
CA ARG A 115 -3.21 6.44 -11.05
C ARG A 115 -2.81 5.70 -9.77
N LEU A 116 -3.77 5.32 -8.93
CA LEU A 116 -3.48 4.58 -7.69
C LEU A 116 -3.04 3.14 -7.98
N ASP A 117 -1.97 2.72 -7.34
CA ASP A 117 -1.60 1.32 -7.08
C ASP A 117 -1.80 1.04 -5.59
N TRP A 118 -2.76 0.17 -5.26
CA TRP A 118 -3.07 -0.10 -3.86
C TRP A 118 -2.22 -1.21 -3.28
N GLY A 119 -1.23 -0.84 -2.49
CA GLY A 119 -0.41 -1.80 -1.75
C GLY A 119 -0.93 -2.06 -0.34
N ILE A 120 -0.94 -3.31 0.10
CA ILE A 120 -1.38 -3.71 1.44
C ILE A 120 -0.59 -4.92 1.96
N GLY A 121 -0.42 -5.01 3.28
CA GLY A 121 0.24 -6.13 3.96
C GLY A 121 -0.29 -6.33 5.38
N ALA A 122 0.08 -7.45 6.00
CA ALA A 122 -0.42 -7.82 7.31
C ALA A 122 0.10 -6.98 8.49
N GLY A 123 1.08 -6.09 8.24
CA GLY A 123 1.76 -5.33 9.29
C GLY A 123 2.80 -6.16 10.06
N TRP A 124 3.81 -5.49 10.61
CA TRP A 124 4.92 -6.15 11.29
C TRP A 124 5.56 -5.34 12.43
N TYR A 125 5.46 -4.01 12.37
CA TYR A 125 6.21 -3.13 13.28
C TYR A 125 5.47 -2.92 14.59
N GLU A 126 5.62 -3.87 15.52
CA GLU A 126 4.92 -3.92 16.81
C GLU A 126 5.03 -2.62 17.63
N SER A 127 6.17 -1.89 17.53
CA SER A 127 6.37 -0.62 18.22
C SER A 127 5.33 0.43 17.83
N GLU A 128 4.94 0.49 16.55
CA GLU A 128 3.90 1.43 16.08
C GLU A 128 2.52 1.02 16.58
N TYR A 129 2.19 -0.28 16.54
CA TYR A 129 0.93 -0.77 17.08
C TYR A 129 0.75 -0.35 18.53
N LYS A 130 1.77 -0.58 19.36
CA LYS A 130 1.73 -0.18 20.78
C LYS A 130 1.69 1.33 20.96
N GLY A 131 2.48 2.08 20.19
CA GLY A 131 2.57 3.53 20.28
C GLY A 131 1.27 4.25 19.90
N TYR A 132 0.53 3.71 18.94
CA TYR A 132 -0.72 4.28 18.43
C TYR A 132 -1.99 3.57 18.96
N GLY A 133 -1.85 2.61 19.88
CA GLY A 133 -2.98 1.95 20.52
C GLY A 133 -3.68 0.91 19.64
N TYR A 134 -3.03 0.41 18.59
CA TYR A 134 -3.54 -0.70 17.80
C TYR A 134 -3.24 -2.04 18.46
N GLU A 135 -4.15 -3.01 18.31
CA GLU A 135 -3.90 -4.37 18.75
C GLU A 135 -2.88 -5.06 17.83
N PHE A 136 -1.79 -5.55 18.41
CA PHE A 136 -0.81 -6.39 17.69
C PHE A 136 -1.19 -7.86 17.80
N ALA A 137 -2.15 -8.29 17.01
CA ALA A 137 -2.61 -9.67 16.96
C ALA A 137 -1.50 -10.64 16.47
N LYS A 138 -1.66 -11.93 16.72
CA LYS A 138 -0.72 -12.94 16.22
C LYS A 138 -0.67 -12.98 14.68
N PRO A 139 0.43 -13.44 14.08
CA PRO A 139 0.62 -13.39 12.62
C PRO A 139 -0.51 -14.02 11.81
N SER A 140 -1.05 -15.17 12.23
CA SER A 140 -2.14 -15.85 11.53
C SER A 140 -3.43 -15.03 11.49
N ASP A 141 -3.75 -14.29 12.56
CA ASP A 141 -4.93 -13.45 12.60
C ASP A 141 -4.73 -12.17 11.77
N ARG A 142 -3.53 -11.54 11.84
CA ARG A 142 -3.22 -10.39 10.97
C ARG A 142 -3.32 -10.74 9.48
N ILE A 143 -2.89 -11.95 9.09
CA ILE A 143 -3.02 -12.43 7.70
C ILE A 143 -4.48 -12.76 7.35
N GLY A 144 -5.26 -13.31 8.29
CA GLY A 144 -6.71 -13.49 8.12
C GLY A 144 -7.45 -12.17 7.97
N MET A 145 -7.11 -11.16 8.79
CA MET A 145 -7.62 -9.80 8.65
C MET A 145 -7.25 -9.18 7.30
N LEU A 146 -6.02 -9.40 6.81
CA LEU A 146 -5.59 -8.94 5.49
C LEU A 146 -6.46 -9.52 4.38
N ARG A 147 -6.74 -10.83 4.41
CA ARG A 147 -7.63 -11.49 3.45
C ARG A 147 -9.01 -10.83 3.43
N GLU A 148 -9.66 -10.76 4.58
CA GLU A 148 -11.00 -10.17 4.69
C GLU A 148 -11.03 -8.71 4.26
N THR A 149 -9.97 -7.93 4.58
CA THR A 149 -9.86 -6.53 4.12
C THR A 149 -9.82 -6.45 2.60
N VAL A 150 -9.04 -7.28 1.93
CA VAL A 150 -8.95 -7.24 0.46
C VAL A 150 -10.29 -7.62 -0.17
N GLU A 151 -10.97 -8.62 0.35
CA GLU A 151 -12.30 -9.03 -0.10
C GLU A 151 -13.32 -7.90 0.08
N ILE A 152 -13.36 -7.27 1.25
CA ILE A 152 -14.26 -6.15 1.56
C ILE A 152 -13.98 -4.96 0.62
N VAL A 153 -12.72 -4.55 0.50
CA VAL A 153 -12.35 -3.38 -0.31
C VAL A 153 -12.70 -3.61 -1.78
N LYS A 154 -12.37 -4.77 -2.35
CA LYS A 154 -12.76 -5.12 -3.73
C LYS A 154 -14.28 -5.15 -3.91
N SER A 155 -15.03 -5.69 -2.95
CA SER A 155 -16.50 -5.67 -2.97
C SER A 155 -17.03 -4.23 -2.96
N MET A 156 -16.54 -3.39 -2.07
CA MET A 156 -16.95 -1.99 -1.97
C MET A 156 -16.62 -1.16 -3.21
N TRP A 157 -15.56 -1.49 -3.93
CA TRP A 157 -15.21 -0.82 -5.19
C TRP A 157 -16.11 -1.22 -6.36
N THR A 158 -16.65 -2.43 -6.35
CA THR A 158 -17.32 -3.03 -7.51
C THR A 158 -18.83 -3.20 -7.34
N GLN A 159 -19.31 -3.42 -6.11
CA GLN A 159 -20.74 -3.63 -5.83
C GLN A 159 -21.43 -2.32 -5.46
N GLU A 160 -22.74 -2.25 -5.65
CA GLU A 160 -23.57 -1.12 -5.23
C GLU A 160 -23.46 -0.93 -3.71
N GLU A 161 -23.68 -2.00 -2.96
CA GLU A 161 -23.46 -2.04 -1.52
C GLU A 161 -22.77 -3.35 -1.10
N THR A 162 -22.05 -3.33 0.02
CA THR A 162 -21.33 -4.48 0.56
C THR A 162 -21.89 -4.88 1.91
N THR A 163 -22.33 -6.13 2.03
CA THR A 163 -22.56 -6.82 3.30
C THR A 163 -21.52 -7.92 3.44
N TYR A 164 -20.86 -7.98 4.59
CA TYR A 164 -19.79 -8.95 4.85
C TYR A 164 -19.89 -9.49 6.28
N ASP A 165 -19.89 -10.81 6.45
CA ASP A 165 -19.95 -11.49 7.74
C ASP A 165 -18.74 -12.42 7.91
N GLY A 166 -17.57 -11.81 8.13
CA GLY A 166 -16.31 -12.50 8.31
C GLY A 166 -16.01 -12.87 9.77
N LYS A 167 -14.87 -13.48 9.96
CA LYS A 167 -14.33 -13.78 11.30
C LYS A 167 -13.86 -12.51 12.02
N TYR A 168 -13.24 -11.60 11.29
CA TYR A 168 -12.58 -10.41 11.84
C TYR A 168 -13.39 -9.14 11.60
N TYR A 169 -14.11 -9.06 10.50
CA TYR A 169 -14.89 -7.89 10.14
C TYR A 169 -16.33 -8.24 9.82
N LYS A 170 -17.23 -7.35 10.25
CA LYS A 170 -18.66 -7.44 9.96
C LYS A 170 -19.14 -6.10 9.42
N MET A 171 -19.80 -6.13 8.29
CA MET A 171 -20.34 -4.94 7.63
C MET A 171 -21.77 -5.21 7.14
N GLN A 172 -22.60 -4.18 7.19
CA GLN A 172 -23.98 -4.26 6.73
C GLN A 172 -24.27 -3.12 5.77
N ARG A 173 -24.55 -3.45 4.51
CA ARG A 173 -24.97 -2.52 3.47
C ARG A 173 -24.06 -1.28 3.35
N ALA A 174 -22.75 -1.50 3.42
CA ALA A 174 -21.78 -0.42 3.29
C ALA A 174 -21.70 0.07 1.85
N ASN A 175 -21.74 1.38 1.68
CA ASN A 175 -21.68 2.07 0.39
C ASN A 175 -20.30 2.70 0.17
N CYS A 176 -19.79 2.64 -1.04
CA CYS A 176 -18.55 3.29 -1.46
C CYS A 176 -18.76 4.06 -2.77
N ASP A 177 -19.12 5.33 -2.66
CA ASP A 177 -19.12 6.29 -3.75
C ASP A 177 -18.28 7.53 -3.36
N PRO A 178 -17.51 8.07 -4.33
CA PRO A 178 -17.36 7.58 -5.70
C PRO A 178 -16.66 6.22 -5.78
N LYS A 179 -16.99 5.43 -6.83
CA LYS A 179 -16.23 4.23 -7.18
C LYS A 179 -14.87 4.64 -7.77
N PRO A 180 -13.84 3.78 -7.70
CA PRO A 180 -12.59 4.02 -8.42
C PRO A 180 -12.81 4.23 -9.93
N LEU A 181 -11.96 5.05 -10.55
CA LEU A 181 -11.95 5.25 -12.00
C LEU A 181 -11.40 4.03 -12.73
N GLN A 182 -10.39 3.38 -12.15
CA GLN A 182 -9.76 2.21 -12.76
C GLN A 182 -10.74 1.01 -12.76
N LYS A 183 -10.77 0.26 -13.85
CA LYS A 183 -11.66 -0.90 -14.03
C LYS A 183 -10.86 -2.18 -14.31
N PRO A 184 -11.22 -3.31 -13.69
CA PRO A 184 -12.35 -3.48 -12.75
C PRO A 184 -12.13 -2.75 -11.41
N ASN A 185 -10.88 -2.49 -11.02
CA ASN A 185 -10.45 -1.80 -9.80
C ASN A 185 -8.98 -1.34 -9.91
N PRO A 186 -8.47 -0.50 -9.01
CA PRO A 186 -7.04 -0.23 -8.89
C PRO A 186 -6.25 -1.52 -8.72
N PRO A 187 -5.02 -1.63 -9.30
CA PRO A 187 -4.16 -2.80 -9.09
C PRO A 187 -3.89 -3.04 -7.60
N VAL A 188 -4.03 -4.29 -7.19
CA VAL A 188 -3.84 -4.73 -5.80
C VAL A 188 -2.46 -5.34 -5.64
N TRP A 189 -1.60 -4.69 -4.85
CA TRP A 189 -0.28 -5.14 -4.50
C TRP A 189 -0.29 -5.72 -3.09
N ILE A 190 0.04 -7.00 -2.91
CA ILE A 190 0.11 -7.58 -1.57
C ILE A 190 1.55 -7.84 -1.17
N GLY A 191 1.94 -7.25 -0.02
CA GLY A 191 3.28 -7.36 0.54
C GLY A 191 3.40 -8.47 1.55
N GLY A 192 4.54 -9.16 1.49
CA GLY A 192 4.93 -10.21 2.42
C GLY A 192 5.28 -11.54 1.76
N GLY A 193 6.26 -12.24 2.32
CA GLY A 193 6.84 -13.45 1.74
C GLY A 193 6.58 -14.73 2.53
N GLY A 194 5.60 -14.74 3.44
CA GLY A 194 5.26 -15.93 4.24
C GLY A 194 4.66 -17.04 3.39
N GLU A 195 5.38 -18.17 3.26
CA GLU A 195 5.12 -19.22 2.27
C GLU A 195 3.76 -19.91 2.45
N GLN A 196 3.32 -20.11 3.70
CA GLN A 196 2.11 -20.90 4.01
C GLN A 196 0.80 -20.10 3.94
N LEU A 197 0.82 -18.88 4.43
CA LEU A 197 -0.40 -18.09 4.59
C LEU A 197 -0.41 -16.86 3.69
N THR A 198 0.66 -16.05 3.70
CA THR A 198 0.68 -14.79 2.95
C THR A 198 0.67 -15.03 1.44
N LEU A 199 1.51 -15.94 0.93
CA LEU A 199 1.55 -16.23 -0.50
C LEU A 199 0.24 -16.84 -1.02
N ARG A 200 -0.56 -17.49 -0.16
CA ARG A 200 -1.91 -17.93 -0.54
C ARG A 200 -2.85 -16.74 -0.73
N VAL A 201 -2.83 -15.77 0.19
CA VAL A 201 -3.62 -14.53 0.02
C VAL A 201 -3.18 -13.75 -1.22
N VAL A 202 -1.87 -13.72 -1.49
CA VAL A 202 -1.33 -13.13 -2.74
C VAL A 202 -1.90 -13.84 -3.96
N ALA A 203 -1.84 -15.18 -4.02
CA ALA A 203 -2.32 -15.96 -5.16
C ALA A 203 -3.82 -15.77 -5.43
N GLU A 204 -4.62 -15.64 -4.36
CA GLU A 204 -6.08 -15.53 -4.46
C GLU A 204 -6.55 -14.11 -4.80
N HIS A 205 -5.79 -13.08 -4.40
CA HIS A 205 -6.33 -11.72 -4.39
C HIS A 205 -5.46 -10.65 -5.04
N ALA A 206 -4.14 -10.87 -5.23
CA ALA A 206 -3.25 -9.82 -5.73
C ALA A 206 -3.10 -9.83 -7.24
N ASP A 207 -2.94 -8.64 -7.81
CA ASP A 207 -2.46 -8.46 -9.18
C ASP A 207 -0.93 -8.48 -9.20
N VAL A 208 -0.28 -8.02 -8.10
CA VAL A 208 1.17 -7.97 -7.95
C VAL A 208 1.60 -8.46 -6.58
N ALA A 209 2.60 -9.34 -6.56
CA ALA A 209 3.27 -9.79 -5.33
C ALA A 209 4.46 -8.87 -5.00
N ASN A 210 4.54 -8.40 -3.75
CA ASN A 210 5.67 -7.62 -3.26
C ASN A 210 6.37 -8.36 -2.11
N PHE A 211 7.59 -8.80 -2.34
CA PHE A 211 8.46 -9.33 -1.28
C PHE A 211 9.93 -9.08 -1.62
N GLY A 212 10.68 -8.60 -0.61
CA GLY A 212 12.13 -8.45 -0.72
C GLY A 212 12.83 -9.78 -0.45
N SER A 213 13.84 -10.12 -1.26
CA SER A 213 14.65 -11.31 -1.05
C SER A 213 15.87 -11.33 -1.96
N SER A 214 16.80 -12.27 -1.70
CA SER A 214 17.84 -12.61 -2.68
C SER A 214 17.20 -13.23 -3.95
N VAL A 215 17.97 -13.31 -5.02
CA VAL A 215 17.50 -13.93 -6.27
C VAL A 215 17.02 -15.37 -6.05
N ASP A 216 17.77 -16.16 -5.26
CA ASP A 216 17.43 -17.55 -4.98
C ASP A 216 16.13 -17.67 -4.18
N GLU A 217 15.93 -16.82 -3.16
CA GLU A 217 14.69 -16.78 -2.42
C GLU A 217 13.52 -16.31 -3.29
N PHE A 218 13.75 -15.35 -4.17
CA PHE A 218 12.73 -14.91 -5.12
C PHE A 218 12.27 -16.06 -6.01
N ILE A 219 13.20 -16.81 -6.61
CA ILE A 219 12.91 -17.98 -7.45
C ILE A 219 12.11 -19.03 -6.65
N LYS A 220 12.53 -19.33 -5.41
CA LYS A 220 11.82 -20.26 -4.51
C LYS A 220 10.39 -19.78 -4.22
N LYS A 221 10.23 -18.54 -3.79
CA LYS A 221 8.91 -17.98 -3.43
C LYS A 221 7.98 -17.88 -4.64
N ARG A 222 8.51 -17.50 -5.81
CA ARG A 222 7.76 -17.52 -7.06
C ARG A 222 7.22 -18.93 -7.37
N ALA A 223 8.04 -19.97 -7.21
CA ALA A 223 7.62 -21.36 -7.45
C ALA A 223 6.54 -21.80 -6.45
N ILE A 224 6.59 -21.34 -5.20
CA ILE A 224 5.55 -21.60 -4.20
C ILE A 224 4.27 -20.87 -4.54
N LEU A 225 4.35 -19.59 -4.90
CA LEU A 225 3.21 -18.78 -5.31
C LEU A 225 2.47 -19.40 -6.50
N GLN A 226 3.20 -19.96 -7.46
CA GLN A 226 2.61 -20.65 -8.63
C GLN A 226 1.89 -21.96 -8.30
N LYS A 227 2.08 -22.52 -7.11
CA LYS A 227 1.39 -23.74 -6.63
C LYS A 227 0.12 -23.45 -5.84
N HIS A 228 -0.05 -22.22 -5.35
CA HIS A 228 -1.26 -21.78 -4.69
C HIS A 228 -2.31 -21.33 -5.69
#